data_81efad6ce4de95cfa23259a43b52ae08
#
_entry.id   81efad6ce4de95cfa23259a43b52ae08
#
_cell.length_a   1.000
_cell.length_b   1.000
_cell.length_c   1.000
_cell.angle_alpha   90.00
_cell.angle_beta   90.00
_cell.angle_gamma   90.00
#
_symmetry.space_group_name_H-M   'P 1'
#
loop_
_entity.id
_entity.type
_entity.pdbx_description
1 polymer ?
#
loop_
_entity_poly.entity_id
_entity_poly.type
_entity_poly.pdbx_seq_one_letter_code
_entity_poly.pdbx_strand_id
1 'polypeptide(L)'
;MENDQTTRTKRDEHLPQKAAAPGAEPCDLALEAMPGYVIGDMVRSDEAWIDSHTEQCNYCRNELHWFERIDNLLEHLASTQEADAPRLAVGQRDARFGTMPSPVGDLLIAVSDEGICEIAFGRAGNESFLDTLRRRGFDPVSDQQAIEVAASQLREYFNGRRHIFDLQVDLTGVTPFTRDVLNAAADVPFGHLVTYRDIARSIGKPNATRAVGNALGRNPVPVVVPCHRIVRSDHSIGGYTGGLDIKERLLSLEGAALPSG
;
A
#
# COMPACT_ATOMS: atom_id res chain seq x y z
N MET A 1 -8.43 -18.13 45.42
CA MET A 1 -8.74 -18.99 44.29
C MET A 1 -9.81 -18.29 43.47
N GLU A 2 -9.42 -17.37 42.62
CA GLU A 2 -10.34 -16.70 41.71
C GLU A 2 -9.77 -16.81 40.31
N ASN A 3 -10.62 -17.27 39.41
CA ASN A 3 -10.37 -17.70 38.06
C ASN A 3 -9.81 -16.58 37.18
N ASP A 4 -8.59 -16.78 36.72
CA ASP A 4 -8.06 -16.12 35.54
C ASP A 4 -8.50 -16.92 34.30
N GLN A 5 -9.65 -16.57 33.73
CA GLN A 5 -10.18 -17.08 32.47
C GLN A 5 -10.85 -15.96 31.67
N THR A 6 -10.09 -14.93 31.25
CA THR A 6 -10.62 -14.01 30.23
C THR A 6 -9.50 -13.24 29.52
N THR A 7 -8.63 -13.92 28.77
CA THR A 7 -7.87 -13.31 27.67
C THR A 7 -7.54 -14.36 26.61
N ARG A 8 -8.56 -15.04 26.10
CA ARG A 8 -8.45 -15.77 24.83
C ARG A 8 -8.55 -14.72 23.74
N THR A 9 -7.40 -14.30 23.23
CA THR A 9 -7.28 -13.28 22.20
C THR A 9 -7.97 -13.76 20.92
N LYS A 10 -8.70 -12.86 20.25
CA LYS A 10 -9.39 -13.02 18.95
C LYS A 10 -8.51 -13.53 17.79
N ARG A 11 -7.27 -13.96 18.05
CA ARG A 11 -6.31 -14.44 17.05
C ARG A 11 -6.42 -15.94 16.74
N ASP A 12 -7.13 -16.72 17.57
CA ASP A 12 -7.18 -18.19 17.45
C ASP A 12 -8.52 -18.72 16.89
N GLU A 13 -9.41 -17.84 16.42
CA GLU A 13 -10.67 -18.29 15.81
C GLU A 13 -10.43 -18.70 14.35
N HIS A 14 -10.80 -19.95 14.01
CA HIS A 14 -10.75 -20.48 12.66
C HIS A 14 -11.75 -19.81 11.72
N LEU A 15 -11.46 -19.84 10.40
CA LEU A 15 -12.29 -19.20 9.36
C LEU A 15 -13.77 -19.58 9.42
N PRO A 16 -14.16 -20.86 9.63
CA PRO A 16 -15.57 -21.24 9.77
C PRO A 16 -16.29 -20.51 10.89
N GLN A 17 -15.61 -20.25 12.02
CA GLN A 17 -16.17 -19.55 13.16
C GLN A 17 -16.28 -18.05 12.89
N LYS A 18 -15.24 -17.46 12.25
CA LYS A 18 -15.25 -16.07 11.81
C LYS A 18 -16.36 -15.78 10.79
N ALA A 19 -16.57 -16.70 9.85
CA ALA A 19 -17.59 -16.58 8.81
C ALA A 19 -19.03 -16.70 9.36
N ALA A 20 -19.22 -17.39 10.48
CA ALA A 20 -20.52 -17.51 11.14
C ALA A 20 -20.85 -16.31 12.06
N ALA A 21 -19.91 -15.40 12.27
CA ALA A 21 -20.14 -14.23 13.13
C ALA A 21 -21.11 -13.23 12.47
N PRO A 22 -21.99 -12.55 13.26
CA PRO A 22 -22.86 -11.52 12.73
C PRO A 22 -22.07 -10.40 12.02
N GLY A 23 -22.44 -10.10 10.76
CA GLY A 23 -21.78 -9.07 9.97
C GLY A 23 -20.47 -9.50 9.29
N ALA A 24 -20.09 -10.78 9.35
CA ALA A 24 -18.96 -11.29 8.60
C ALA A 24 -19.27 -11.31 7.09
N GLU A 25 -18.31 -10.87 6.30
CA GLU A 25 -18.36 -10.97 4.83
C GLU A 25 -17.50 -12.15 4.38
N PRO A 26 -18.09 -13.30 3.98
CA PRO A 26 -17.35 -14.51 3.66
C PRO A 26 -16.29 -14.32 2.57
N CYS A 27 -16.56 -13.49 1.55
CA CYS A 27 -15.59 -13.20 0.50
C CYS A 27 -14.37 -12.46 1.02
N ASP A 28 -14.56 -11.55 1.96
CA ASP A 28 -13.45 -10.79 2.56
C ASP A 28 -12.52 -11.70 3.35
N LEU A 29 -13.08 -12.63 4.13
CA LEU A 29 -12.32 -13.62 4.89
C LEU A 29 -11.57 -14.58 3.96
N ALA A 30 -12.23 -15.02 2.87
CA ALA A 30 -11.60 -15.87 1.87
C ALA A 30 -10.39 -15.19 1.21
N LEU A 31 -10.55 -13.94 0.75
CA LEU A 31 -9.46 -13.18 0.12
C LEU A 31 -8.27 -12.92 1.05
N GLU A 32 -8.54 -12.67 2.33
CA GLU A 32 -7.49 -12.47 3.33
C GLU A 32 -6.68 -13.75 3.59
N ALA A 33 -7.33 -14.90 3.47
CA ALA A 33 -6.75 -16.20 3.75
C ALA A 33 -6.08 -16.89 2.53
N MET A 34 -6.44 -16.48 1.29
CA MET A 34 -5.93 -17.09 0.05
C MET A 34 -4.40 -17.20 -0.05
N PRO A 35 -3.60 -16.21 0.34
CA PRO A 35 -2.14 -16.38 0.31
C PRO A 35 -1.64 -17.53 1.17
N GLY A 36 -2.18 -17.67 2.39
CA GLY A 36 -1.86 -18.79 3.27
C GLY A 36 -2.33 -20.14 2.73
N TYR A 37 -3.50 -20.17 2.09
CA TYR A 37 -4.04 -21.35 1.44
C TYR A 37 -3.12 -21.85 0.31
N VAL A 38 -2.70 -20.96 -0.58
CA VAL A 38 -1.87 -21.31 -1.76
C VAL A 38 -0.50 -21.85 -1.35
N ILE A 39 0.13 -21.27 -0.32
CA ILE A 39 1.44 -21.73 0.17
C ILE A 39 1.35 -22.92 1.14
N GLY A 40 0.14 -23.40 1.45
CA GLY A 40 -0.06 -24.55 2.35
C GLY A 40 0.22 -24.25 3.83
N ASP A 41 0.18 -22.98 4.24
CA ASP A 41 0.42 -22.53 5.62
C ASP A 41 -0.90 -22.26 6.37
N MET A 42 -1.82 -23.26 6.30
CA MET A 42 -3.12 -23.19 6.97
C MET A 42 -3.48 -24.47 7.69
N VAL A 43 -4.39 -24.36 8.66
CA VAL A 43 -4.96 -25.53 9.30
C VAL A 43 -6.08 -26.13 8.44
N ARG A 44 -6.23 -27.44 8.45
CA ARG A 44 -7.17 -28.19 7.59
C ARG A 44 -8.63 -27.71 7.63
N SER A 45 -9.09 -27.18 8.78
CA SER A 45 -10.44 -26.62 8.90
C SER A 45 -10.64 -25.37 8.06
N ASP A 46 -9.61 -24.56 7.95
CA ASP A 46 -9.62 -23.29 7.23
C ASP A 46 -9.45 -23.53 5.72
N GLU A 47 -8.60 -24.51 5.34
CA GLU A 47 -8.49 -25.00 3.96
C GLU A 47 -9.84 -25.50 3.45
N ALA A 48 -10.49 -26.42 4.19
CA ALA A 48 -11.78 -26.96 3.80
C ALA A 48 -12.88 -25.89 3.69
N TRP A 49 -12.79 -24.83 4.48
CA TRP A 49 -13.71 -23.71 4.38
C TRP A 49 -13.47 -22.88 3.10
N ILE A 50 -12.19 -22.63 2.74
CA ILE A 50 -11.82 -21.96 1.48
C ILE A 50 -12.30 -22.76 0.29
N ASP A 51 -12.08 -24.09 0.27
CA ASP A 51 -12.55 -24.99 -0.78
C ASP A 51 -14.06 -24.86 -0.98
N SER A 52 -14.83 -25.04 0.10
CA SER A 52 -16.28 -24.92 0.06
C SER A 52 -16.78 -23.55 -0.38
N HIS A 53 -16.11 -22.47 0.06
CA HIS A 53 -16.47 -21.12 -0.32
C HIS A 53 -16.20 -20.85 -1.81
N THR A 54 -15.05 -21.28 -2.32
CA THR A 54 -14.65 -21.06 -3.72
C THR A 54 -15.47 -21.93 -4.69
N GLU A 55 -15.98 -23.09 -4.27
CA GLU A 55 -16.95 -23.87 -5.04
C GLU A 55 -18.26 -23.09 -5.30
N GLN A 56 -18.69 -22.28 -4.35
CA GLN A 56 -19.97 -21.56 -4.39
C GLN A 56 -19.83 -20.11 -4.85
N CYS A 57 -18.64 -19.50 -4.78
CA CYS A 57 -18.39 -18.11 -5.11
C CYS A 57 -17.45 -17.98 -6.32
N ASN A 58 -18.02 -17.65 -7.49
CA ASN A 58 -17.24 -17.45 -8.72
C ASN A 58 -16.17 -16.34 -8.60
N TYR A 59 -16.44 -15.30 -7.82
CA TYR A 59 -15.49 -14.22 -7.61
C TYR A 59 -14.25 -14.73 -6.86
N CYS A 60 -14.43 -15.38 -5.70
CA CYS A 60 -13.31 -15.91 -4.91
C CYS A 60 -12.58 -17.05 -5.63
N ARG A 61 -13.29 -17.86 -6.44
CA ARG A 61 -12.67 -18.87 -7.30
C ARG A 61 -11.70 -18.25 -8.30
N ASN A 62 -12.08 -17.18 -8.97
CA ASN A 62 -11.23 -16.48 -9.92
C ASN A 62 -10.02 -15.82 -9.25
N GLU A 63 -10.20 -15.26 -8.05
CA GLU A 63 -9.10 -14.69 -7.27
C GLU A 63 -8.12 -15.78 -6.80
N LEU A 64 -8.62 -16.93 -6.32
CA LEU A 64 -7.77 -18.07 -5.94
C LEU A 64 -6.95 -18.58 -7.13
N HIS A 65 -7.58 -18.76 -8.29
CA HIS A 65 -6.89 -19.18 -9.51
C HIS A 65 -5.78 -18.18 -9.94
N TRP A 66 -5.96 -16.90 -9.66
CA TRP A 66 -4.93 -15.89 -9.89
C TRP A 66 -3.75 -16.04 -8.92
N PHE A 67 -4.00 -16.32 -7.63
CA PHE A 67 -2.94 -16.59 -6.64
C PHE A 67 -2.16 -17.87 -7.00
N GLU A 68 -2.84 -18.95 -7.36
CA GLU A 68 -2.22 -20.21 -7.80
C GLU A 68 -1.32 -20.01 -9.03
N ARG A 69 -1.74 -19.19 -9.99
CA ARG A 69 -0.92 -18.89 -11.18
C ARG A 69 0.33 -18.10 -10.83
N ILE A 70 0.28 -17.21 -9.85
CA ILE A 70 1.46 -16.48 -9.38
C ILE A 70 2.41 -17.45 -8.68
N ASP A 71 1.90 -18.30 -7.81
CA ASP A 71 2.71 -19.25 -7.07
C ASP A 71 3.44 -20.20 -8.03
N ASN A 72 2.72 -20.80 -8.98
CA ASN A 72 3.31 -21.61 -10.05
C ASN A 72 4.37 -20.87 -10.87
N LEU A 73 4.16 -19.56 -11.14
CA LEU A 73 5.15 -18.74 -11.84
C LEU A 73 6.40 -18.50 -10.98
N LEU A 74 6.23 -18.27 -9.68
CA LEU A 74 7.33 -18.11 -8.74
C LEU A 74 8.12 -19.41 -8.56
N GLU A 75 7.46 -20.57 -8.46
CA GLU A 75 8.11 -21.89 -8.43
C GLU A 75 8.88 -22.16 -9.73
N HIS A 76 8.30 -21.82 -10.88
CA HIS A 76 8.98 -21.98 -12.16
C HIS A 76 10.22 -21.08 -12.27
N LEU A 77 10.14 -19.85 -11.78
CA LEU A 77 11.27 -18.92 -11.73
C LEU A 77 12.34 -19.39 -10.71
N ALA A 78 11.94 -19.96 -9.59
CA ALA A 78 12.85 -20.53 -8.60
C ALA A 78 13.57 -21.79 -9.11
N SER A 79 12.88 -22.65 -9.86
CA SER A 79 13.46 -23.87 -10.44
C SER A 79 14.38 -23.63 -11.63
N THR A 80 14.29 -22.47 -12.28
CA THR A 80 15.18 -22.07 -13.40
C THR A 80 16.46 -21.36 -12.93
N GLN A 81 16.74 -21.28 -11.63
CA GLN A 81 17.94 -20.60 -11.08
C GLN A 81 19.24 -21.44 -11.18
N GLU A 82 19.23 -22.59 -11.83
CA GLU A 82 20.48 -23.30 -12.20
C GLU A 82 20.56 -23.38 -13.73
N ALA A 83 21.08 -22.39 -14.36
CA ALA A 83 21.86 -22.28 -15.61
C ALA A 83 21.47 -21.00 -16.35
N ASP A 84 22.41 -20.04 -16.41
CA ASP A 84 22.57 -19.05 -17.50
C ASP A 84 21.28 -18.59 -18.25
N ALA A 85 20.22 -18.27 -17.53
CA ALA A 85 19.19 -17.46 -18.12
C ALA A 85 19.79 -16.07 -18.33
N PRO A 86 19.81 -15.52 -19.57
CA PRO A 86 20.13 -14.13 -19.73
C PRO A 86 19.12 -13.39 -18.84
N ARG A 87 19.60 -12.76 -17.76
CA ARG A 87 18.84 -11.69 -17.12
C ARG A 87 18.43 -10.82 -18.29
N LEU A 88 17.15 -10.86 -18.66
CA LEU A 88 16.58 -9.78 -19.44
C LEU A 88 17.03 -8.56 -18.65
N ALA A 89 18.00 -7.84 -19.20
CA ALA A 89 18.41 -6.56 -18.73
C ALA A 89 17.18 -5.66 -18.93
N VAL A 90 16.23 -5.74 -18.02
CA VAL A 90 15.43 -4.58 -17.67
C VAL A 90 16.50 -3.63 -17.20
N GLY A 91 16.88 -2.69 -18.08
CA GLY A 91 17.99 -1.79 -17.84
C GLY A 91 17.81 -1.25 -16.44
N GLN A 92 18.78 -1.52 -15.58
CA GLN A 92 18.79 -1.04 -14.22
C GLN A 92 18.58 0.46 -14.32
N ARG A 93 17.45 0.95 -13.82
CA ARG A 93 17.09 2.36 -13.94
C ARG A 93 17.69 3.07 -12.75
N ASP A 94 18.49 4.07 -12.97
CA ASP A 94 19.06 4.86 -11.88
C ASP A 94 17.95 5.57 -11.12
N ALA A 95 18.02 5.51 -9.78
CA ALA A 95 17.24 6.35 -8.89
C ALA A 95 18.21 7.16 -8.03
N ARG A 96 18.28 8.46 -8.29
CA ARG A 96 19.11 9.37 -7.50
C ARG A 96 18.36 9.77 -6.25
N PHE A 97 18.99 9.65 -5.09
CA PHE A 97 18.32 9.90 -3.82
C PHE A 97 19.08 10.83 -2.90
N GLY A 98 18.35 11.49 -2.02
CA GLY A 98 18.86 12.36 -0.98
C GLY A 98 17.87 12.50 0.17
N THR A 99 18.22 13.35 1.13
CA THR A 99 17.43 13.57 2.36
C THR A 99 17.02 15.04 2.47
N MET A 100 15.80 15.26 2.99
CA MET A 100 15.27 16.59 3.26
C MET A 100 14.63 16.64 4.66
N PRO A 101 15.01 17.59 5.53
CA PRO A 101 14.32 17.81 6.80
C PRO A 101 12.91 18.36 6.57
N SER A 102 11.93 17.90 7.36
CA SER A 102 10.55 18.36 7.29
C SER A 102 9.90 18.43 8.68
N PRO A 103 8.74 19.12 8.83
CA PRO A 103 7.98 19.13 10.08
C PRO A 103 7.49 17.75 10.54
N VAL A 104 7.43 16.76 9.63
CA VAL A 104 7.04 15.38 9.94
C VAL A 104 8.24 14.44 10.11
N GLY A 105 9.43 14.97 10.22
CA GLY A 105 10.72 14.27 10.28
C GLY A 105 11.45 14.31 8.95
N ASP A 106 12.65 13.75 8.91
CA ASP A 106 13.43 13.67 7.68
C ASP A 106 12.70 12.84 6.62
N LEU A 107 12.74 13.30 5.38
CA LEU A 107 12.23 12.58 4.21
C LEU A 107 13.41 12.07 3.39
N LEU A 108 13.37 10.80 3.03
CA LEU A 108 14.20 10.21 2.00
C LEU A 108 13.45 10.34 0.67
N ILE A 109 14.06 10.91 -0.33
CA ILE A 109 13.45 11.20 -1.63
C ILE A 109 14.30 10.56 -2.71
N ALA A 110 13.70 9.86 -3.65
CA ALA A 110 14.38 9.37 -4.85
C ALA A 110 13.66 9.84 -6.11
N VAL A 111 14.46 10.15 -7.12
CA VAL A 111 14.02 10.56 -8.46
C VAL A 111 14.70 9.70 -9.51
N SER A 112 13.93 9.29 -10.51
CA SER A 112 14.40 8.64 -11.74
C SER A 112 14.38 9.65 -12.91
N ASP A 113 14.74 9.20 -14.10
CA ASP A 113 14.64 10.03 -15.30
C ASP A 113 13.16 10.31 -15.68
N GLU A 114 12.19 9.54 -15.12
CA GLU A 114 10.75 9.70 -15.35
C GLU A 114 10.06 10.56 -14.28
N GLY A 115 10.75 10.88 -13.20
CA GLY A 115 10.21 11.71 -12.12
C GLY A 115 10.49 11.20 -10.72
N ILE A 116 9.73 11.72 -9.75
CA ILE A 116 9.85 11.26 -8.37
C ILE A 116 9.31 9.84 -8.23
N CYS A 117 10.14 8.92 -7.74
CA CYS A 117 9.81 7.50 -7.69
C CYS A 117 9.62 6.95 -6.29
N GLU A 118 10.19 7.57 -5.25
CA GLU A 118 10.02 7.11 -3.86
C GLU A 118 10.13 8.28 -2.89
N ILE A 119 9.25 8.31 -1.89
CA ILE A 119 9.39 9.12 -0.67
C ILE A 119 9.19 8.21 0.52
N ALA A 120 10.15 8.19 1.45
CA ALA A 120 10.00 7.51 2.72
C ALA A 120 10.20 8.49 3.88
N PHE A 121 9.45 8.25 4.97
CA PHE A 121 9.68 8.95 6.23
C PHE A 121 10.89 8.34 6.93
N GLY A 122 11.80 9.17 7.45
CA GLY A 122 13.11 8.75 7.99
C GLY A 122 13.09 7.70 9.10
N ARG A 123 11.90 7.42 9.68
CA ARG A 123 11.67 6.29 10.60
C ARG A 123 11.93 4.92 9.96
N ALA A 124 11.83 4.80 8.64
CA ALA A 124 12.07 3.54 7.93
C ALA A 124 13.56 3.15 7.88
N GLY A 125 14.46 4.12 8.08
CA GLY A 125 15.90 3.93 7.94
C GLY A 125 16.36 3.83 6.48
N ASN A 126 17.63 4.20 6.25
CA ASN A 126 18.21 4.27 4.89
C ASN A 126 18.24 2.91 4.19
N GLU A 127 18.61 1.85 4.90
CA GLU A 127 18.70 0.49 4.35
C GLU A 127 17.36 0.01 3.78
N SER A 128 16.27 0.14 4.55
CA SER A 128 14.93 -0.27 4.11
C SER A 128 14.45 0.53 2.88
N PHE A 129 14.81 1.81 2.80
CA PHE A 129 14.53 2.65 1.65
C PHE A 129 15.28 2.18 0.40
N LEU A 130 16.58 1.92 0.52
CA LEU A 130 17.41 1.43 -0.58
C LEU A 130 16.92 0.06 -1.08
N ASP A 131 16.57 -0.84 -0.16
CA ASP A 131 16.01 -2.15 -0.52
C ASP A 131 14.66 -2.03 -1.23
N THR A 132 13.84 -1.05 -0.87
CA THR A 132 12.59 -0.79 -1.58
C THR A 132 12.84 -0.34 -3.01
N LEU A 133 13.79 0.56 -3.24
CA LEU A 133 14.19 0.98 -4.59
C LEU A 133 14.70 -0.21 -5.42
N ARG A 134 15.59 -1.04 -4.87
CA ARG A 134 16.12 -2.23 -5.55
C ARG A 134 15.01 -3.23 -5.91
N ARG A 135 14.08 -3.52 -5.00
CA ARG A 135 12.93 -4.39 -5.29
C ARG A 135 12.03 -3.85 -6.39
N ARG A 136 11.95 -2.54 -6.55
CA ARG A 136 11.22 -1.88 -7.66
C ARG A 136 12.01 -1.82 -8.96
N GLY A 137 13.24 -2.36 -9.00
CA GLY A 137 14.08 -2.41 -10.20
C GLY A 137 14.93 -1.16 -10.43
N PHE A 138 15.14 -0.34 -9.38
CA PHE A 138 16.03 0.81 -9.43
C PHE A 138 17.41 0.49 -8.86
N ASP A 139 18.44 1.16 -9.41
CA ASP A 139 19.77 1.22 -8.82
C ASP A 139 19.93 2.55 -8.06
N PRO A 140 19.95 2.53 -6.70
CA PRO A 140 19.99 3.75 -5.93
C PRO A 140 21.38 4.38 -5.94
N VAL A 141 21.47 5.64 -6.39
CA VAL A 141 22.67 6.46 -6.41
C VAL A 141 22.48 7.67 -5.50
N SER A 142 23.38 7.90 -4.56
CA SER A 142 23.31 9.07 -3.68
C SER A 142 23.64 10.34 -4.46
N ASP A 143 22.66 11.22 -4.58
CA ASP A 143 22.80 12.52 -5.25
C ASP A 143 21.82 13.54 -4.64
N GLN A 144 22.32 14.34 -3.71
CA GLN A 144 21.50 15.36 -3.03
C GLN A 144 21.01 16.45 -3.98
N GLN A 145 21.75 16.76 -5.04
CA GLN A 145 21.37 17.78 -5.98
C GLN A 145 20.20 17.35 -6.88
N ALA A 146 20.14 16.07 -7.23
CA ALA A 146 19.09 15.54 -8.09
C ALA A 146 17.69 15.67 -7.47
N ILE A 147 17.56 15.61 -6.15
CA ILE A 147 16.26 15.72 -5.47
C ILE A 147 15.80 17.18 -5.25
N GLU A 148 16.60 18.19 -5.57
CA GLU A 148 16.36 19.57 -5.13
C GLU A 148 15.05 20.15 -5.68
N VAL A 149 14.64 19.80 -6.89
CA VAL A 149 13.35 20.24 -7.47
C VAL A 149 12.18 19.71 -6.62
N ALA A 150 12.20 18.43 -6.28
CA ALA A 150 11.16 17.83 -5.45
C ALA A 150 11.22 18.38 -4.01
N ALA A 151 12.42 18.47 -3.45
CA ALA A 151 12.64 19.01 -2.10
C ALA A 151 12.18 20.46 -1.97
N SER A 152 12.40 21.29 -2.99
CA SER A 152 11.93 22.69 -2.99
C SER A 152 10.41 22.77 -2.94
N GLN A 153 9.71 22.00 -3.77
CA GLN A 153 8.24 21.96 -3.78
C GLN A 153 7.66 21.40 -2.48
N LEU A 154 8.29 20.36 -1.90
CA LEU A 154 7.90 19.84 -0.60
C LEU A 154 8.09 20.86 0.53
N ARG A 155 9.20 21.62 0.53
CA ARG A 155 9.41 22.73 1.47
C ARG A 155 8.32 23.82 1.35
N GLU A 156 7.93 24.16 0.11
CA GLU A 156 6.83 25.11 -0.12
C GLU A 156 5.50 24.57 0.42
N TYR A 157 5.22 23.28 0.21
CA TYR A 157 4.03 22.61 0.74
C TYR A 157 4.00 22.64 2.28
N PHE A 158 5.09 22.25 2.94
CA PHE A 158 5.17 22.27 4.40
C PHE A 158 5.11 23.68 5.00
N ASN A 159 5.44 24.70 4.22
CA ASN A 159 5.30 26.12 4.59
C ASN A 159 3.93 26.71 4.20
N GLY A 160 2.98 25.91 3.74
CA GLY A 160 1.64 26.35 3.34
C GLY A 160 1.58 27.22 2.08
N ARG A 161 2.66 27.27 1.29
CA ARG A 161 2.77 28.09 0.07
C ARG A 161 2.46 27.34 -1.22
N ARG A 162 2.41 26.01 -1.16
CA ARG A 162 2.10 25.15 -2.29
C ARG A 162 0.97 24.18 -1.95
N HIS A 163 -0.03 24.10 -2.82
CA HIS A 163 -1.17 23.20 -2.67
C HIS A 163 -1.23 22.13 -3.79
N ILE A 164 -0.50 22.36 -4.89
CA ILE A 164 -0.43 21.45 -6.03
C ILE A 164 1.04 21.27 -6.40
N PHE A 165 1.47 20.01 -6.54
CA PHE A 165 2.81 19.67 -6.98
C PHE A 165 2.90 19.69 -8.50
N ASP A 166 3.96 20.27 -9.04
CA ASP A 166 4.36 20.20 -10.44
C ASP A 166 5.55 19.23 -10.55
N LEU A 167 5.27 17.97 -10.28
CA LEU A 167 6.25 16.87 -10.28
C LEU A 167 5.69 15.70 -11.10
N GLN A 168 6.49 15.20 -12.04
CA GLN A 168 6.21 13.92 -12.65
C GLN A 168 6.39 12.81 -11.61
N VAL A 169 5.47 11.86 -11.57
CA VAL A 169 5.51 10.73 -10.63
C VAL A 169 5.80 9.43 -11.39
N ASP A 170 6.91 8.79 -11.05
CA ASP A 170 7.27 7.49 -11.62
C ASP A 170 6.62 6.35 -10.81
N LEU A 171 5.54 5.81 -11.35
CA LEU A 171 4.84 4.64 -10.81
C LEU A 171 5.29 3.32 -11.46
N THR A 172 6.54 3.23 -11.90
CA THR A 172 7.11 1.98 -12.41
C THR A 172 7.13 0.92 -11.31
N GLY A 173 6.75 -0.30 -11.67
CA GLY A 173 6.68 -1.43 -10.74
C GLY A 173 5.41 -1.53 -9.91
N VAL A 174 4.47 -0.54 -9.99
CA VAL A 174 3.15 -0.72 -9.37
C VAL A 174 2.19 -1.44 -10.31
N THR A 175 1.26 -2.20 -9.75
CA THR A 175 0.22 -2.89 -10.53
C THR A 175 -0.74 -1.89 -11.19
N PRO A 176 -1.41 -2.25 -12.31
CA PRO A 176 -2.41 -1.39 -12.94
C PRO A 176 -3.49 -0.92 -11.96
N PHE A 177 -4.00 -1.82 -11.10
CA PHE A 177 -4.98 -1.46 -10.07
C PHE A 177 -4.44 -0.42 -9.09
N THR A 178 -3.22 -0.61 -8.58
CA THR A 178 -2.58 0.35 -7.67
C THR A 178 -2.39 1.71 -8.35
N ARG A 179 -2.00 1.71 -9.63
CA ARG A 179 -1.85 2.94 -10.43
C ARG A 179 -3.17 3.69 -10.54
N ASP A 180 -4.28 3.00 -10.85
CA ASP A 180 -5.60 3.61 -10.93
C ASP A 180 -6.00 4.24 -9.59
N VAL A 181 -5.76 3.54 -8.49
CA VAL A 181 -6.04 4.04 -7.13
C VAL A 181 -5.19 5.26 -6.78
N LEU A 182 -3.88 5.24 -7.10
CA LEU A 182 -2.97 6.35 -6.82
C LEU A 182 -3.29 7.58 -7.68
N ASN A 183 -3.67 7.40 -8.94
CA ASN A 183 -4.13 8.48 -9.80
C ASN A 183 -5.41 9.12 -9.23
N ALA A 184 -6.40 8.31 -8.84
CA ALA A 184 -7.62 8.82 -8.21
C ALA A 184 -7.34 9.52 -6.86
N ALA A 185 -6.33 9.08 -6.12
CA ALA A 185 -5.90 9.75 -4.90
C ALA A 185 -5.21 11.10 -5.18
N ALA A 186 -4.44 11.20 -6.28
CA ALA A 186 -3.77 12.43 -6.70
C ALA A 186 -4.76 13.54 -7.07
N ASP A 187 -5.96 13.17 -7.54
CA ASP A 187 -7.03 14.12 -7.88
C ASP A 187 -7.75 14.72 -6.66
N VAL A 188 -7.49 14.21 -5.43
CA VAL A 188 -8.13 14.75 -4.22
C VAL A 188 -7.49 16.09 -3.85
N PRO A 189 -8.26 17.20 -3.85
CA PRO A 189 -7.69 18.53 -3.64
C PRO A 189 -7.13 18.74 -2.22
N PHE A 190 -6.22 19.69 -2.09
CA PHE A 190 -5.68 20.15 -0.82
C PHE A 190 -6.80 20.55 0.16
N GLY A 191 -6.72 20.10 1.40
CA GLY A 191 -7.69 20.37 2.45
C GLY A 191 -9.02 19.61 2.34
N HIS A 192 -9.17 18.71 1.36
CA HIS A 192 -10.37 17.91 1.18
C HIS A 192 -10.15 16.46 1.62
N LEU A 193 -11.22 15.84 2.10
CA LEU A 193 -11.22 14.44 2.50
C LEU A 193 -12.19 13.64 1.62
N VAL A 194 -11.77 12.44 1.24
CA VAL A 194 -12.63 11.47 0.57
C VAL A 194 -12.52 10.13 1.29
N THR A 195 -13.50 9.24 1.10
CA THR A 195 -13.43 7.93 1.73
C THR A 195 -12.78 6.89 0.80
N TYR A 196 -12.27 5.79 1.37
CA TYR A 196 -11.82 4.63 0.57
C TYR A 196 -12.90 4.15 -0.40
N ARG A 197 -14.18 4.28 -0.01
CA ARG A 197 -15.32 3.91 -0.85
C ARG A 197 -15.48 4.86 -2.03
N ASP A 198 -15.20 6.14 -1.85
CA ASP A 198 -15.30 7.12 -2.93
C ASP A 198 -14.20 6.89 -3.97
N ILE A 199 -12.98 6.58 -3.54
CA ILE A 199 -11.90 6.15 -4.44
C ILE A 199 -12.29 4.87 -5.18
N ALA A 200 -12.86 3.86 -4.48
CA ALA A 200 -13.30 2.62 -5.14
C ALA A 200 -14.37 2.88 -6.20
N ARG A 201 -15.29 3.82 -5.96
CA ARG A 201 -16.32 4.23 -6.93
C ARG A 201 -15.73 4.98 -8.11
N SER A 202 -14.79 5.92 -7.88
CA SER A 202 -14.18 6.73 -8.94
C SER A 202 -13.43 5.88 -9.97
N ILE A 203 -12.79 4.78 -9.52
CA ILE A 203 -12.10 3.83 -10.42
C ILE A 203 -13.02 2.75 -10.99
N GLY A 204 -14.37 2.86 -10.82
CA GLY A 204 -15.35 1.90 -11.34
C GLY A 204 -15.38 0.55 -10.62
N LYS A 205 -14.83 0.45 -9.40
CA LYS A 205 -14.75 -0.79 -8.61
C LYS A 205 -15.35 -0.62 -7.21
N PRO A 206 -16.66 -0.34 -7.08
CA PRO A 206 -17.28 0.09 -5.81
C PRO A 206 -17.15 -0.92 -4.66
N ASN A 207 -16.93 -2.20 -4.96
CA ASN A 207 -16.78 -3.26 -3.97
C ASN A 207 -15.32 -3.47 -3.53
N ALA A 208 -14.35 -2.75 -4.12
CA ALA A 208 -12.93 -2.94 -3.89
C ALA A 208 -12.35 -2.06 -2.77
N THR A 209 -13.15 -1.58 -1.81
CA THR A 209 -12.75 -0.62 -0.76
C THR A 209 -11.52 -1.08 0.03
N ARG A 210 -11.45 -2.37 0.40
CA ARG A 210 -10.30 -2.94 1.14
C ARG A 210 -9.06 -3.00 0.25
N ALA A 211 -9.20 -3.42 -1.01
CA ALA A 211 -8.10 -3.44 -1.98
C ALA A 211 -7.56 -2.02 -2.26
N VAL A 212 -8.43 -1.02 -2.28
CA VAL A 212 -8.03 0.40 -2.35
C VAL A 212 -7.18 0.78 -1.13
N GLY A 213 -7.58 0.38 0.08
CA GLY A 213 -6.79 0.61 1.29
C GLY A 213 -5.38 -0.01 1.20
N ASN A 214 -5.29 -1.25 0.73
CA ASN A 214 -4.01 -1.94 0.53
C ASN A 214 -3.15 -1.26 -0.56
N ALA A 215 -3.75 -0.79 -1.65
CA ALA A 215 -3.05 -0.07 -2.71
C ALA A 215 -2.50 1.27 -2.20
N LEU A 216 -3.29 2.04 -1.45
CA LEU A 216 -2.86 3.29 -0.82
C LEU A 216 -1.76 3.07 0.24
N GLY A 217 -1.80 1.93 0.96
CA GLY A 217 -0.74 1.53 1.89
C GLY A 217 0.60 1.23 1.21
N ARG A 218 0.60 1.03 -0.11
CA ARG A 218 1.80 0.81 -0.94
C ARG A 218 2.15 2.03 -1.80
N ASN A 219 1.61 3.20 -1.48
CA ASN A 219 1.93 4.44 -2.19
C ASN A 219 3.43 4.74 -2.08
N PRO A 220 4.19 4.75 -3.19
CA PRO A 220 5.63 5.00 -3.15
C PRO A 220 5.97 6.47 -2.95
N VAL A 221 5.05 7.39 -3.21
CA VAL A 221 5.31 8.83 -3.21
C VAL A 221 4.31 9.57 -2.31
N PRO A 222 4.24 9.23 -1.00
CA PRO A 222 3.32 9.88 -0.08
C PRO A 222 3.57 11.40 -0.03
N VAL A 223 2.57 12.17 0.35
CA VAL A 223 2.50 13.63 0.32
C VAL A 223 2.24 14.15 -1.11
N VAL A 224 3.08 13.80 -2.09
CA VAL A 224 2.85 14.18 -3.51
C VAL A 224 1.61 13.49 -4.05
N VAL A 225 1.49 12.18 -3.84
CA VAL A 225 0.22 11.45 -4.00
C VAL A 225 -0.46 11.40 -2.63
N PRO A 226 -1.51 12.18 -2.41
CA PRO A 226 -1.99 12.52 -1.07
C PRO A 226 -2.90 11.45 -0.44
N CYS A 227 -2.37 10.22 -0.25
CA CYS A 227 -3.13 9.14 0.39
C CYS A 227 -3.54 9.46 1.84
N HIS A 228 -2.95 10.48 2.48
CA HIS A 228 -3.38 10.98 3.78
C HIS A 228 -4.77 11.65 3.74
N ARG A 229 -5.26 12.13 2.59
CA ARG A 229 -6.61 12.70 2.42
C ARG A 229 -7.72 11.65 2.33
N ILE A 230 -7.36 10.35 2.35
CA ILE A 230 -8.33 9.27 2.28
C ILE A 230 -8.60 8.71 3.68
N VAL A 231 -9.88 8.69 4.07
CA VAL A 231 -10.35 8.31 5.39
C VAL A 231 -11.38 7.17 5.32
N ARG A 232 -11.79 6.61 6.46
CA ARG A 232 -12.85 5.60 6.50
C ARG A 232 -14.22 6.21 6.22
N SER A 233 -15.22 5.37 5.92
CA SER A 233 -16.59 5.81 5.63
C SER A 233 -17.31 6.40 6.85
N ASP A 234 -16.85 6.08 8.06
CA ASP A 234 -17.29 6.70 9.32
C ASP A 234 -16.50 7.98 9.65
N HIS A 235 -15.69 8.45 8.69
CA HIS A 235 -14.79 9.58 8.81
C HIS A 235 -13.69 9.44 9.87
N SER A 236 -13.47 8.25 10.43
CA SER A 236 -12.29 7.99 11.23
C SER A 236 -11.02 8.01 10.36
N ILE A 237 -9.88 8.34 10.96
CA ILE A 237 -8.64 8.68 10.24
C ILE A 237 -8.13 7.56 9.32
N GLY A 238 -8.42 6.28 9.65
CA GLY A 238 -7.90 5.12 8.89
C GLY A 238 -6.39 4.94 9.03
N GLY A 239 -5.82 3.94 8.34
CA GLY A 239 -4.38 3.66 8.36
C GLY A 239 -3.56 4.67 7.55
N TYR A 240 -2.23 4.72 7.85
CA TYR A 240 -1.26 5.47 7.06
C TYR A 240 0.13 4.83 7.18
N THR A 241 0.85 4.69 6.07
CA THR A 241 2.16 4.02 6.03
C THR A 241 3.21 4.74 6.86
N GLY A 242 3.17 6.07 6.90
CA GLY A 242 4.06 6.89 7.73
C GLY A 242 3.74 6.91 9.21
N GLY A 243 2.59 6.32 9.63
CA GLY A 243 2.05 6.43 11.00
C GLY A 243 0.93 7.47 11.10
N LEU A 244 0.01 7.24 12.05
CA LEU A 244 -1.16 8.10 12.22
C LEU A 244 -0.81 9.52 12.63
N ASP A 245 0.23 9.69 13.43
CA ASP A 245 0.74 10.99 13.87
C ASP A 245 1.22 11.85 12.68
N ILE A 246 1.83 11.25 11.66
CA ILE A 246 2.19 11.96 10.43
C ILE A 246 0.93 12.32 9.63
N LYS A 247 -0.03 11.40 9.51
CA LYS A 247 -1.29 11.67 8.81
C LYS A 247 -2.04 12.85 9.44
N GLU A 248 -2.16 12.86 10.76
CA GLU A 248 -2.80 13.95 11.51
C GLU A 248 -2.10 15.29 11.29
N ARG A 249 -0.77 15.31 11.31
CA ARG A 249 0.01 16.53 11.02
C ARG A 249 -0.20 17.04 9.62
N LEU A 250 -0.22 16.16 8.60
CA LEU A 250 -0.47 16.55 7.22
C LEU A 250 -1.88 17.11 7.05
N LEU A 251 -2.90 16.45 7.62
CA LEU A 251 -4.28 16.95 7.59
C LEU A 251 -4.44 18.28 8.32
N SER A 252 -3.79 18.44 9.47
CA SER A 252 -3.77 19.71 10.20
C SER A 252 -3.10 20.84 9.41
N LEU A 253 -1.97 20.54 8.73
CA LEU A 253 -1.29 21.48 7.84
C LEU A 253 -2.21 21.97 6.72
N GLU A 254 -3.03 21.07 6.20
CA GLU A 254 -3.97 21.36 5.12
C GLU A 254 -5.28 22.00 5.59
N GLY A 255 -5.46 22.16 6.90
CA GLY A 255 -6.71 22.67 7.47
C GLY A 255 -7.90 21.72 7.30
N ALA A 256 -7.64 20.46 6.97
CA ALA A 256 -8.67 19.45 6.85
C ALA A 256 -9.16 19.03 8.24
N ALA A 257 -10.39 19.41 8.60
CA ALA A 257 -11.00 19.02 9.85
C ALA A 257 -11.51 17.57 9.74
N LEU A 258 -10.96 16.66 10.55
CA LEU A 258 -11.64 15.40 10.82
C LEU A 258 -12.91 15.72 11.60
N PRO A 259 -14.10 15.20 11.22
CA PRO A 259 -15.29 15.35 12.03
C PRO A 259 -15.01 14.83 13.43
N SER A 260 -15.27 15.66 14.44
CA SER A 260 -15.22 15.26 15.84
C SER A 260 -16.18 14.09 16.04
N GLY A 261 -15.67 12.89 16.39
CA GLY A 261 -16.49 11.73 16.68
C GLY A 261 -17.26 11.92 17.99
#